data_00d2cd1a66ba095b29424de417f5e7ae
#
_entry.id   00d2cd1a66ba095b29424de417f5e7ae
#
_cell.length_a   1.000
_cell.length_b   1.000
_cell.length_c   1.000
_cell.angle_alpha   90.00
_cell.angle_beta   90.00
_cell.angle_gamma   90.00
#
_symmetry.space_group_name_H-M   'P 1'
#
loop_
_entity.id
_entity.type
_entity.pdbx_description
1 polymer ?
#
loop_
_entity_poly.entity_id
_entity_poly.type
_entity_poly.pdbx_seq_one_letter_code
_entity_poly.pdbx_strand_id
1 'polypeptide(L)'
;MSQPLRKLLALSAALFIAAPGHASDTDRNTERAERTERAERHTQRLPLVIGHRGASGYLPEHTLEAYALAIELGADYVEPDLVATKDGHLIARHEPNIVGTTDVASRPEFASRRRVAVVDGAAEEGFFASDFTLAEIKTLRAKQPLGERPQQFNGQFTIPTLQEVIALVKRKTLEKGRVIGIYPETKHPTYHQALGLPLEGRLLKALTQAGWNHRHAPVFIQSFEQSNLIALSKLTSVRLVQLIDADDVNADGSLAFNAPYDRPYDWTVSGKPELLARTFGYLTTDAGLKEVAQYAYGIGPWKRYIVSTVADPEGSGPGEAKRKLAEPTDLIDRAHAAGLKVHAYTFRNEQRRLPSDYAGNPINEYLQFYQLGIDGVFSDFTDTAVVARELLKLERRIAAQAD
;
A
#
# COMPACT_ATOMS: atom_id res chain seq x y z
N MET A 1 60.96 -11.63 -66.01
CA MET A 1 60.76 -10.20 -66.31
C MET A 1 59.79 -9.65 -65.28
N SER A 2 60.33 -8.70 -64.50
CA SER A 2 59.71 -7.71 -63.61
C SER A 2 58.50 -8.04 -62.72
N GLN A 3 58.79 -8.19 -61.44
CA GLN A 3 57.84 -7.95 -60.33
C GLN A 3 57.72 -6.42 -60.03
N PRO A 4 56.58 -5.95 -59.51
CA PRO A 4 56.61 -4.76 -58.71
C PRO A 4 56.25 -4.97 -57.23
N LEU A 5 56.99 -4.25 -56.44
CA LEU A 5 56.95 -3.98 -55.00
C LEU A 5 55.56 -3.83 -54.38
N ARG A 6 55.29 -4.60 -53.31
CA ARG A 6 54.22 -4.29 -52.36
C ARG A 6 54.76 -3.36 -51.25
N LYS A 7 54.18 -2.19 -51.14
CA LYS A 7 54.34 -1.28 -49.98
C LYS A 7 53.47 -1.75 -48.86
N LEU A 8 54.03 -2.08 -47.70
CA LEU A 8 53.36 -2.22 -46.43
C LEU A 8 53.03 -0.82 -45.87
N LEU A 9 51.79 -0.52 -45.68
CA LEU A 9 51.34 0.56 -44.83
C LEU A 9 51.12 0.02 -43.39
N ALA A 10 51.91 0.45 -42.44
CA ALA A 10 51.70 0.21 -41.02
C ALA A 10 50.66 1.20 -40.51
N LEU A 11 49.51 0.73 -40.08
CA LEU A 11 48.47 1.51 -39.38
C LEU A 11 48.78 1.48 -37.89
N SER A 12 49.27 2.57 -37.32
CA SER A 12 49.44 2.73 -35.88
C SER A 12 48.07 3.06 -35.26
N ALA A 13 47.46 2.09 -34.55
CA ALA A 13 46.27 2.35 -33.74
C ALA A 13 46.70 2.99 -32.42
N ALA A 14 46.42 4.27 -32.24
CA ALA A 14 46.58 4.96 -30.97
C ALA A 14 45.37 4.58 -30.06
N LEU A 15 45.68 3.87 -29.00
CA LEU A 15 44.72 3.53 -27.94
C LEU A 15 44.54 4.77 -27.06
N PHE A 16 43.45 5.50 -27.22
CA PHE A 16 43.04 6.53 -26.25
C PHE A 16 42.43 5.82 -25.02
N ILE A 17 43.22 5.72 -23.94
CA ILE A 17 42.72 5.37 -22.62
C ILE A 17 42.09 6.67 -22.07
N ALA A 18 40.74 6.75 -22.09
CA ALA A 18 40.01 7.79 -21.37
C ALA A 18 40.18 7.55 -19.86
N ALA A 19 40.89 8.42 -19.18
CA ALA A 19 40.96 8.45 -17.74
C ALA A 19 39.55 8.74 -17.18
N PRO A 20 39.10 8.08 -16.06
CA PRO A 20 37.84 8.44 -15.44
C PRO A 20 37.92 9.88 -14.95
N GLY A 21 37.03 10.74 -15.50
CA GLY A 21 36.93 12.14 -15.08
C GLY A 21 36.62 12.20 -13.58
N HIS A 22 37.54 12.84 -12.83
CA HIS A 22 37.27 13.18 -11.43
C HIS A 22 36.24 14.29 -11.45
N ALA A 23 35.02 13.98 -10.88
CA ALA A 23 34.04 15.02 -10.62
C ALA A 23 34.70 16.13 -9.77
N SER A 24 34.54 17.39 -10.17
CA SER A 24 35.14 18.52 -9.48
C SER A 24 34.59 18.64 -8.06
N ASP A 25 35.35 19.20 -7.13
CA ASP A 25 34.89 19.44 -5.76
C ASP A 25 33.67 20.37 -5.74
N THR A 26 33.48 21.18 -6.75
CA THR A 26 32.33 22.04 -6.98
C THR A 26 31.08 21.18 -7.29
N ASP A 27 31.22 20.17 -8.16
CA ASP A 27 30.07 19.26 -8.50
C ASP A 27 29.63 18.43 -7.28
N ARG A 28 30.61 17.93 -6.50
CA ARG A 28 30.32 17.20 -5.26
C ARG A 28 29.64 18.06 -4.18
N ASN A 29 30.04 19.33 -4.06
CA ASN A 29 29.42 20.26 -3.12
C ASN A 29 28.03 20.67 -3.58
N THR A 30 27.78 20.82 -4.86
CA THR A 30 26.47 21.12 -5.44
C THR A 30 25.51 19.93 -5.24
N GLU A 31 25.95 18.71 -5.57
CA GLU A 31 25.16 17.49 -5.32
C GLU A 31 24.85 17.28 -3.83
N ARG A 32 25.80 17.59 -2.94
CA ARG A 32 25.59 17.50 -1.49
C ARG A 32 24.60 18.56 -1.00
N ALA A 33 24.69 19.80 -1.50
CA ALA A 33 23.76 20.87 -1.17
C ALA A 33 22.34 20.55 -1.67
N GLU A 34 22.20 20.09 -2.92
CA GLU A 34 20.90 19.67 -3.47
C GLU A 34 20.30 18.47 -2.71
N ARG A 35 21.14 17.54 -2.28
CA ARG A 35 20.74 16.38 -1.47
C ARG A 35 20.26 16.82 -0.08
N THR A 36 20.96 17.77 0.54
CA THR A 36 20.59 18.34 1.84
C THR A 36 19.30 19.14 1.71
N GLU A 37 19.16 20.01 0.74
CA GLU A 37 17.96 20.80 0.48
C GLU A 37 16.75 19.92 0.08
N ARG A 38 16.97 18.81 -0.61
CA ARG A 38 15.95 17.80 -0.90
C ARG A 38 15.54 17.03 0.35
N ALA A 39 16.49 16.69 1.22
CA ALA A 39 16.23 16.06 2.52
C ALA A 39 15.45 17.01 3.44
N GLU A 40 15.84 18.28 3.52
CA GLU A 40 15.14 19.32 4.29
C GLU A 40 13.72 19.57 3.77
N ARG A 41 13.50 19.60 2.46
CA ARG A 41 12.15 19.69 1.87
C ARG A 41 11.31 18.45 2.14
N HIS A 42 11.92 17.27 2.30
CA HIS A 42 11.24 16.04 2.70
C HIS A 42 10.80 16.08 4.16
N THR A 43 11.65 16.56 5.05
CA THR A 43 11.33 16.71 6.48
C THR A 43 10.28 17.78 6.76
N GLN A 44 10.03 18.72 5.84
CA GLN A 44 8.99 19.75 6.00
C GLN A 44 7.57 19.26 5.68
N ARG A 45 7.41 18.21 4.85
CA ARG A 45 6.08 17.69 4.56
C ARG A 45 5.56 16.83 5.70
N LEU A 46 4.30 17.06 6.07
CA LEU A 46 3.60 16.19 7.02
C LEU A 46 3.19 14.89 6.31
N PRO A 47 3.26 13.74 7.00
CA PRO A 47 2.84 12.46 6.43
C PRO A 47 1.33 12.46 6.14
N LEU A 48 0.94 11.74 5.08
CA LEU A 48 -0.46 11.54 4.74
C LEU A 48 -1.13 10.60 5.76
N VAL A 49 -2.38 10.89 6.08
CA VAL A 49 -3.25 9.99 6.85
C VAL A 49 -4.26 9.37 5.90
N ILE A 50 -4.19 8.05 5.73
CA ILE A 50 -5.05 7.26 4.87
C ILE A 50 -5.98 6.45 5.77
N GLY A 51 -7.31 6.66 5.66
CA GLY A 51 -8.30 5.87 6.39
C GLY A 51 -8.41 4.48 5.76
N HIS A 52 -7.74 3.50 6.40
CA HIS A 52 -7.64 2.11 5.95
C HIS A 52 -9.01 1.43 5.99
N ARG A 53 -9.58 1.20 4.81
CA ARG A 53 -10.97 0.72 4.63
C ARG A 53 -12.02 1.67 5.24
N GLY A 54 -11.68 2.96 5.35
CA GLY A 54 -12.41 3.97 6.12
C GLY A 54 -11.96 4.06 7.58
N ALA A 55 -12.83 4.51 8.48
CA ALA A 55 -12.61 4.46 9.93
C ALA A 55 -12.98 3.08 10.47
N SER A 56 -12.28 2.03 9.99
CA SER A 56 -12.62 0.62 10.20
C SER A 56 -12.47 0.15 11.64
N GLY A 57 -11.74 0.89 12.48
CA GLY A 57 -11.69 0.67 13.93
C GLY A 57 -13.01 0.96 14.64
N TYR A 58 -13.87 1.78 14.04
CA TYR A 58 -15.13 2.24 14.64
C TYR A 58 -16.37 1.69 13.96
N LEU A 59 -16.34 1.50 12.63
CA LEU A 59 -17.48 1.09 11.81
C LEU A 59 -17.10 -0.10 10.94
N PRO A 60 -18.08 -0.88 10.45
CA PRO A 60 -17.81 -1.91 9.46
C PRO A 60 -17.04 -1.38 8.26
N GLU A 61 -15.94 -2.06 7.94
CA GLU A 61 -15.01 -1.67 6.87
C GLU A 61 -15.71 -1.52 5.51
N HIS A 62 -15.15 -0.65 4.66
CA HIS A 62 -15.62 -0.48 3.28
C HIS A 62 -17.10 -0.12 3.17
N THR A 63 -17.59 0.74 4.04
CA THR A 63 -18.93 1.36 3.97
C THR A 63 -18.80 2.86 3.71
N LEU A 64 -19.83 3.46 3.11
CA LEU A 64 -19.82 4.92 2.90
C LEU A 64 -19.75 5.67 4.23
N GLU A 65 -20.36 5.11 5.27
CA GLU A 65 -20.34 5.64 6.63
C GLU A 65 -18.93 5.62 7.24
N ALA A 66 -18.19 4.50 7.05
CA ALA A 66 -16.80 4.40 7.52
C ALA A 66 -15.88 5.37 6.77
N TYR A 67 -16.06 5.55 5.46
CA TYR A 67 -15.31 6.53 4.69
C TYR A 67 -15.65 7.96 5.11
N ALA A 68 -16.94 8.27 5.28
CA ALA A 68 -17.38 9.58 5.75
C ALA A 68 -16.80 9.90 7.12
N LEU A 69 -16.83 8.96 8.07
CA LEU A 69 -16.24 9.14 9.39
C LEU A 69 -14.72 9.36 9.31
N ALA A 70 -13.97 8.59 8.52
CA ALA A 70 -12.55 8.81 8.35
C ALA A 70 -12.24 10.24 7.86
N ILE A 71 -13.03 10.76 6.92
CA ILE A 71 -12.91 12.12 6.40
C ILE A 71 -13.22 13.16 7.49
N GLU A 72 -14.29 12.94 8.28
CA GLU A 72 -14.62 13.82 9.42
C GLU A 72 -13.50 13.86 10.46
N LEU A 73 -12.84 12.72 10.71
CA LEU A 73 -11.70 12.58 11.62
C LEU A 73 -10.38 13.13 11.04
N GLY A 74 -10.37 13.62 9.79
CA GLY A 74 -9.24 14.33 9.20
C GLY A 74 -8.38 13.54 8.21
N ALA A 75 -8.83 12.37 7.72
CA ALA A 75 -8.13 11.63 6.67
C ALA A 75 -7.89 12.48 5.43
N ASP A 76 -6.70 12.36 4.83
CA ASP A 76 -6.37 12.97 3.54
C ASP A 76 -6.87 12.12 2.37
N TYR A 77 -6.87 10.79 2.56
CA TYR A 77 -7.33 9.79 1.62
C TYR A 77 -8.20 8.76 2.34
N VAL A 78 -9.12 8.15 1.60
CA VAL A 78 -9.83 6.92 2.03
C VAL A 78 -9.48 5.80 1.07
N GLU A 79 -9.36 4.60 1.60
CA GLU A 79 -8.94 3.43 0.85
C GLU A 79 -10.12 2.50 0.56
N PRO A 80 -10.55 2.37 -0.71
CA PRO A 80 -11.46 1.32 -1.15
C PRO A 80 -10.68 0.16 -1.79
N ASP A 81 -10.70 -1.02 -1.18
CA ASP A 81 -10.25 -2.26 -1.80
C ASP A 81 -11.32 -2.75 -2.78
N LEU A 82 -10.92 -3.13 -3.98
CA LEU A 82 -11.84 -3.37 -5.06
C LEU A 82 -11.84 -4.83 -5.51
N VAL A 83 -13.04 -5.40 -5.54
CA VAL A 83 -13.34 -6.69 -6.16
C VAL A 83 -14.48 -6.52 -7.17
N ALA A 84 -14.59 -7.45 -8.13
CA ALA A 84 -15.62 -7.39 -9.17
C ALA A 84 -16.84 -8.26 -8.83
N THR A 85 -18.03 -7.74 -9.11
CA THR A 85 -19.27 -8.50 -9.14
C THR A 85 -19.37 -9.34 -10.42
N LYS A 86 -20.31 -10.29 -10.47
CA LYS A 86 -20.61 -11.14 -11.64
C LYS A 86 -20.89 -10.35 -12.91
N ASP A 87 -21.57 -9.22 -12.80
CA ASP A 87 -21.92 -8.31 -13.88
C ASP A 87 -20.86 -7.18 -14.07
N GLY A 88 -19.69 -7.32 -13.44
CA GLY A 88 -18.50 -6.50 -13.71
C GLY A 88 -18.48 -5.12 -13.07
N HIS A 89 -19.25 -4.88 -12.01
CA HIS A 89 -19.14 -3.68 -11.20
C HIS A 89 -18.02 -3.82 -10.15
N LEU A 90 -17.28 -2.74 -9.91
CA LEU A 90 -16.31 -2.69 -8.81
C LEU A 90 -17.02 -2.28 -7.51
N ILE A 91 -16.92 -3.14 -6.50
CA ILE A 91 -17.42 -2.89 -5.14
C ILE A 91 -16.27 -2.83 -4.15
N ALA A 92 -16.46 -2.09 -3.07
CA ALA A 92 -15.46 -1.98 -2.01
C ALA A 92 -15.58 -3.15 -1.04
N ARG A 93 -14.68 -4.13 -1.14
CA ARG A 93 -14.47 -5.27 -0.23
C ARG A 93 -13.02 -5.70 -0.24
N HIS A 94 -12.50 -6.06 0.96
CA HIS A 94 -11.11 -6.48 1.09
C HIS A 94 -10.84 -7.81 0.38
N GLU A 95 -11.77 -8.76 0.49
CA GLU A 95 -11.60 -10.08 -0.09
C GLU A 95 -12.68 -10.37 -1.14
N PRO A 96 -12.37 -11.19 -2.17
CA PRO A 96 -13.38 -11.77 -3.05
C PRO A 96 -14.42 -12.58 -2.29
N ASN A 97 -14.02 -13.28 -1.21
CA ASN A 97 -14.87 -14.02 -0.31
C ASN A 97 -15.53 -13.08 0.72
N ILE A 98 -16.81 -12.78 0.50
CA ILE A 98 -17.56 -11.80 1.31
C ILE A 98 -18.24 -12.39 2.55
N VAL A 99 -17.98 -13.64 2.89
CA VAL A 99 -18.64 -14.35 4.01
C VAL A 99 -18.37 -13.70 5.37
N GLY A 100 -17.15 -13.22 5.60
CA GLY A 100 -16.72 -12.66 6.88
C GLY A 100 -17.17 -11.21 7.11
N THR A 101 -17.38 -10.45 6.03
CA THR A 101 -17.63 -9.01 6.08
C THR A 101 -19.05 -8.60 5.69
N THR A 102 -19.92 -9.56 5.39
CA THR A 102 -21.34 -9.33 5.05
C THR A 102 -22.27 -10.32 5.75
N ASP A 103 -23.56 -10.03 5.68
CA ASP A 103 -24.62 -10.91 6.19
C ASP A 103 -25.04 -12.04 5.21
N VAL A 104 -24.28 -12.27 4.13
CA VAL A 104 -24.61 -13.22 3.04
C VAL A 104 -24.88 -14.64 3.56
N ALA A 105 -24.13 -15.10 4.56
CA ALA A 105 -24.29 -16.45 5.13
C ALA A 105 -25.65 -16.66 5.85
N SER A 106 -26.31 -15.57 6.25
CA SER A 106 -27.62 -15.59 6.89
C SER A 106 -28.80 -15.40 5.91
N ARG A 107 -28.51 -15.33 4.60
CA ARG A 107 -29.47 -15.09 3.52
C ARG A 107 -29.88 -16.40 2.86
N PRO A 108 -31.08 -16.94 3.18
CA PRO A 108 -31.53 -18.24 2.63
C PRO A 108 -31.56 -18.30 1.11
N GLU A 109 -31.91 -17.18 0.45
CA GLU A 109 -31.97 -17.06 -0.99
C GLU A 109 -30.60 -17.26 -1.68
N PHE A 110 -29.49 -17.12 -0.94
CA PHE A 110 -28.13 -17.28 -1.46
C PHE A 110 -27.44 -18.56 -0.96
N ALA A 111 -28.08 -19.36 -0.13
CA ALA A 111 -27.48 -20.56 0.52
C ALA A 111 -26.82 -21.52 -0.48
N SER A 112 -27.44 -21.71 -1.68
CA SER A 112 -26.93 -22.60 -2.73
C SER A 112 -25.66 -22.08 -3.44
N ARG A 113 -25.25 -20.83 -3.20
CA ARG A 113 -24.02 -20.22 -3.80
C ARG A 113 -22.77 -20.44 -2.96
N ARG A 114 -22.91 -21.05 -1.77
CA ARG A 114 -21.76 -21.41 -0.96
C ARG A 114 -20.93 -22.44 -1.70
N ARG A 115 -19.64 -22.15 -1.87
CA ARG A 115 -18.70 -23.03 -2.58
C ARG A 115 -17.27 -22.88 -2.08
N VAL A 116 -16.42 -23.79 -2.48
CA VAL A 116 -14.97 -23.63 -2.37
C VAL A 116 -14.45 -22.97 -3.65
N ALA A 117 -13.57 -21.99 -3.49
CA ALA A 117 -12.76 -21.41 -4.60
C ALA A 117 -11.31 -21.30 -4.18
N VAL A 118 -10.44 -21.26 -5.16
CA VAL A 118 -9.02 -20.98 -4.93
C VAL A 118 -8.78 -19.50 -5.22
N VAL A 119 -8.33 -18.77 -4.22
CA VAL A 119 -7.90 -17.37 -4.32
C VAL A 119 -6.42 -17.33 -4.00
N ASP A 120 -5.62 -16.86 -4.94
CA ASP A 120 -4.15 -16.73 -4.83
C ASP A 120 -3.46 -17.99 -4.25
N GLY A 121 -3.89 -19.17 -4.73
CA GLY A 121 -3.33 -20.46 -4.35
C GLY A 121 -3.90 -21.07 -3.06
N ALA A 122 -4.72 -20.35 -2.30
CA ALA A 122 -5.40 -20.85 -1.11
C ALA A 122 -6.84 -21.27 -1.40
N ALA A 123 -7.26 -22.46 -0.92
CA ALA A 123 -8.64 -22.91 -1.02
C ALA A 123 -9.47 -22.28 0.11
N GLU A 124 -10.54 -21.58 -0.24
CA GLU A 124 -11.43 -20.91 0.66
C GLU A 124 -12.87 -21.39 0.46
N GLU A 125 -13.59 -21.64 1.54
CA GLU A 125 -15.02 -21.90 1.51
C GLU A 125 -15.80 -20.64 1.86
N GLY A 126 -16.78 -20.28 1.03
CA GLY A 126 -17.58 -19.07 1.30
C GLY A 126 -18.49 -18.66 0.15
N PHE A 127 -18.73 -17.36 0.10
CA PHE A 127 -19.53 -16.68 -0.92
C PHE A 127 -18.66 -15.64 -1.61
N PHE A 128 -18.53 -15.73 -2.92
CA PHE A 128 -17.58 -14.89 -3.66
C PHE A 128 -18.33 -13.78 -4.41
N ALA A 129 -17.85 -12.54 -4.31
CA ALA A 129 -18.47 -11.37 -4.93
C ALA A 129 -18.75 -11.59 -6.43
N SER A 130 -17.89 -12.33 -7.12
CA SER A 130 -17.99 -12.68 -8.54
C SER A 130 -19.17 -13.61 -8.88
N ASP A 131 -19.86 -14.17 -7.88
CA ASP A 131 -21.05 -15.00 -8.08
C ASP A 131 -22.36 -14.20 -7.98
N PHE A 132 -22.28 -12.91 -7.59
CA PHE A 132 -23.42 -12.03 -7.35
C PHE A 132 -23.43 -10.85 -8.31
N THR A 133 -24.62 -10.51 -8.81
CA THR A 133 -24.83 -9.23 -9.52
C THR A 133 -24.77 -8.06 -8.54
N LEU A 134 -24.54 -6.86 -9.03
CA LEU A 134 -24.58 -5.66 -8.20
C LEU A 134 -25.94 -5.50 -7.49
N ALA A 135 -27.05 -5.81 -8.17
CA ALA A 135 -28.38 -5.74 -7.58
C ALA A 135 -28.51 -6.64 -6.35
N GLU A 136 -27.97 -7.86 -6.39
CA GLU A 136 -27.93 -8.79 -5.26
C GLU A 136 -27.00 -8.31 -4.15
N ILE A 137 -25.78 -7.83 -4.49
CA ILE A 137 -24.85 -7.24 -3.52
C ILE A 137 -25.50 -6.09 -2.74
N LYS A 138 -26.31 -5.25 -3.40
CA LYS A 138 -27.00 -4.13 -2.73
C LYS A 138 -28.06 -4.55 -1.72
N THR A 139 -28.50 -5.81 -1.75
CA THR A 139 -29.39 -6.36 -0.70
C THR A 139 -28.63 -6.75 0.57
N LEU A 140 -27.32 -6.99 0.48
CA LEU A 140 -26.47 -7.38 1.60
C LEU A 140 -26.15 -6.20 2.52
N ARG A 141 -25.77 -6.55 3.75
CA ARG A 141 -25.33 -5.58 4.77
C ARG A 141 -23.94 -5.93 5.28
N ALA A 142 -23.15 -4.87 5.50
CA ALA A 142 -21.80 -4.99 6.04
C ALA A 142 -21.79 -5.43 7.50
N LYS A 143 -20.75 -6.17 7.87
CA LYS A 143 -20.45 -6.61 9.24
C LYS A 143 -19.02 -6.28 9.60
N GLN A 144 -18.78 -6.00 10.88
CA GLN A 144 -17.43 -5.87 11.45
C GLN A 144 -16.82 -7.27 11.61
N PRO A 145 -15.72 -7.60 10.91
CA PRO A 145 -15.11 -8.94 10.98
C PRO A 145 -14.33 -9.19 12.27
N LEU A 146 -13.86 -8.14 12.96
CA LEU A 146 -13.04 -8.24 14.16
C LEU A 146 -13.92 -8.15 15.42
N GLY A 147 -13.98 -9.25 16.18
CA GLY A 147 -14.86 -9.36 17.36
C GLY A 147 -14.55 -8.38 18.49
N GLU A 148 -13.30 -7.88 18.55
CA GLU A 148 -12.86 -6.87 19.53
C GLU A 148 -13.33 -5.44 19.21
N ARG A 149 -13.86 -5.21 18.00
CA ARG A 149 -14.38 -3.90 17.55
C ARG A 149 -15.89 -3.78 17.73
N PRO A 150 -16.43 -2.54 17.67
CA PRO A 150 -17.88 -2.32 17.84
C PRO A 150 -18.74 -3.12 16.87
N GLN A 151 -19.63 -3.96 17.41
CA GLN A 151 -20.50 -4.84 16.62
C GLN A 151 -21.92 -4.28 16.42
N GLN A 152 -22.29 -3.20 17.10
CA GLN A 152 -23.65 -2.62 17.07
C GLN A 152 -24.08 -2.11 15.70
N PHE A 153 -23.14 -1.90 14.78
CA PHE A 153 -23.42 -1.41 13.41
C PHE A 153 -23.58 -2.54 12.39
N ASN A 154 -23.41 -3.79 12.79
CA ASN A 154 -23.60 -4.93 11.90
C ASN A 154 -25.02 -4.96 11.33
N GLY A 155 -25.11 -5.18 10.01
CA GLY A 155 -26.39 -5.26 9.33
C GLY A 155 -27.06 -3.92 9.00
N GLN A 156 -26.40 -2.78 9.27
CA GLN A 156 -27.00 -1.46 9.04
C GLN A 156 -26.57 -0.85 7.69
N PHE A 157 -25.34 -1.04 7.24
CA PHE A 157 -24.79 -0.35 6.09
C PHE A 157 -24.72 -1.24 4.85
N THR A 158 -24.87 -0.64 3.69
CA THR A 158 -24.79 -1.33 2.39
C THR A 158 -23.36 -1.43 1.88
N ILE A 159 -23.13 -2.31 0.89
CA ILE A 159 -21.85 -2.45 0.21
C ILE A 159 -21.77 -1.38 -0.91
N PRO A 160 -20.79 -0.47 -0.88
CA PRO A 160 -20.68 0.56 -1.90
C PRO A 160 -19.94 0.09 -3.15
N THR A 161 -20.29 0.71 -4.28
CA THR A 161 -19.49 0.69 -5.50
C THR A 161 -18.38 1.73 -5.45
N LEU A 162 -17.34 1.57 -6.28
CA LEU A 162 -16.31 2.60 -6.46
C LEU A 162 -16.90 3.96 -6.85
N GLN A 163 -17.92 3.97 -7.71
CA GLN A 163 -18.60 5.22 -8.13
C GLN A 163 -19.25 5.94 -6.95
N GLU A 164 -19.88 5.21 -6.03
CA GLU A 164 -20.47 5.79 -4.81
C GLU A 164 -19.40 6.35 -3.87
N VAL A 165 -18.24 5.67 -3.74
CA VAL A 165 -17.09 6.17 -2.96
C VAL A 165 -16.55 7.46 -3.59
N ILE A 166 -16.35 7.51 -4.90
CA ILE A 166 -15.90 8.70 -5.62
C ILE A 166 -16.89 9.88 -5.42
N ALA A 167 -18.18 9.60 -5.53
CA ALA A 167 -19.22 10.62 -5.32
C ALA A 167 -19.21 11.17 -3.88
N LEU A 168 -19.06 10.30 -2.88
CA LEU A 168 -18.89 10.69 -1.48
C LEU A 168 -17.68 11.60 -1.30
N VAL A 169 -16.50 11.21 -1.79
CA VAL A 169 -15.26 11.97 -1.62
C VAL A 169 -15.32 13.33 -2.30
N LYS A 170 -15.89 13.42 -3.50
CA LYS A 170 -16.12 14.71 -4.17
C LYS A 170 -17.02 15.63 -3.36
N ARG A 171 -18.13 15.13 -2.84
CA ARG A 171 -19.04 15.90 -2.00
C ARG A 171 -18.32 16.37 -0.73
N LYS A 172 -17.60 15.46 -0.05
CA LYS A 172 -16.85 15.78 1.17
C LYS A 172 -15.71 16.77 0.93
N THR A 173 -15.06 16.74 -0.23
CA THR A 173 -14.06 17.74 -0.64
C THR A 173 -14.68 19.15 -0.66
N LEU A 174 -15.89 19.30 -1.22
CA LEU A 174 -16.59 20.59 -1.24
C LEU A 174 -17.05 21.00 0.16
N GLU A 175 -17.63 20.09 0.94
CA GLU A 175 -18.10 20.34 2.31
C GLU A 175 -16.96 20.78 3.24
N LYS A 176 -15.77 20.18 3.10
CA LYS A 176 -14.62 20.45 3.98
C LYS A 176 -13.71 21.57 3.49
N GLY A 177 -13.88 22.07 2.27
CA GLY A 177 -13.00 23.07 1.67
C GLY A 177 -11.54 22.65 1.53
N ARG A 178 -11.27 21.33 1.52
CA ARG A 178 -9.92 20.75 1.32
C ARG A 178 -9.98 19.56 0.38
N VAL A 179 -8.90 19.32 -0.38
CA VAL A 179 -8.80 18.13 -1.24
C VAL A 179 -8.77 16.88 -0.39
N ILE A 180 -9.65 15.94 -0.72
CA ILE A 180 -9.68 14.59 -0.17
C ILE A 180 -9.53 13.62 -1.33
N GLY A 181 -8.73 12.58 -1.18
CA GLY A 181 -8.47 11.62 -2.23
C GLY A 181 -8.99 10.22 -1.94
N ILE A 182 -8.84 9.35 -2.94
CA ILE A 182 -9.06 7.91 -2.82
C ILE A 182 -7.76 7.16 -3.05
N TYR A 183 -7.64 6.01 -2.42
CA TYR A 183 -6.48 5.13 -2.51
C TYR A 183 -6.92 3.71 -2.87
N PRO A 184 -7.53 3.48 -4.09
CA PRO A 184 -8.07 2.18 -4.44
C PRO A 184 -6.99 1.11 -4.57
N GLU A 185 -7.25 -0.06 -3.99
CA GLU A 185 -6.50 -1.29 -4.22
C GLU A 185 -7.21 -2.15 -5.26
N THR A 186 -6.47 -2.69 -6.22
CA THR A 186 -6.93 -3.81 -7.04
C THR A 186 -6.63 -5.11 -6.29
N LYS A 187 -7.66 -5.72 -5.68
CA LYS A 187 -7.51 -6.97 -4.92
C LYS A 187 -7.46 -8.17 -5.85
N HIS A 188 -6.47 -9.04 -5.63
CA HIS A 188 -6.33 -10.31 -6.35
C HIS A 188 -6.54 -10.18 -7.88
N PRO A 189 -5.77 -9.31 -8.59
CA PRO A 189 -5.96 -9.07 -10.01
C PRO A 189 -5.89 -10.35 -10.85
N THR A 190 -4.92 -11.23 -10.58
CA THR A 190 -4.78 -12.51 -11.27
C THR A 190 -6.00 -13.41 -11.11
N TYR A 191 -6.57 -13.49 -9.89
CA TYR A 191 -7.82 -14.22 -9.65
C TYR A 191 -8.98 -13.66 -10.50
N HIS A 192 -9.15 -12.34 -10.50
CA HIS A 192 -10.21 -11.69 -11.27
C HIS A 192 -10.00 -11.82 -12.78
N GLN A 193 -8.77 -11.76 -13.27
CA GLN A 193 -8.45 -11.98 -14.69
C GLN A 193 -8.81 -13.41 -15.13
N ALA A 194 -8.51 -14.43 -14.30
CA ALA A 194 -8.87 -15.83 -14.56
C ALA A 194 -10.40 -16.04 -14.66
N LEU A 195 -11.19 -15.21 -13.98
CA LEU A 195 -12.66 -15.21 -14.07
C LEU A 195 -13.22 -14.39 -15.25
N GLY A 196 -12.38 -13.76 -16.07
CA GLY A 196 -12.82 -12.82 -17.11
C GLY A 196 -13.37 -11.49 -16.57
N LEU A 197 -13.01 -11.15 -15.33
CA LEU A 197 -13.43 -9.94 -14.63
C LEU A 197 -12.24 -9.00 -14.29
N PRO A 198 -11.34 -8.67 -15.24
CA PRO A 198 -10.18 -7.83 -14.96
C PRO A 198 -10.58 -6.49 -14.34
N LEU A 199 -9.85 -6.05 -13.31
CA LEU A 199 -10.21 -4.86 -12.53
C LEU A 199 -9.73 -3.55 -13.18
N GLU A 200 -8.59 -3.59 -13.88
CA GLU A 200 -7.82 -2.44 -14.34
C GLU A 200 -8.63 -1.51 -15.25
N GLY A 201 -9.19 -2.07 -16.32
CA GLY A 201 -9.99 -1.30 -17.29
C GLY A 201 -11.25 -0.70 -16.67
N ARG A 202 -11.87 -1.41 -15.72
CA ARG A 202 -13.05 -0.94 -14.97
C ARG A 202 -12.69 0.21 -14.03
N LEU A 203 -11.57 0.09 -13.33
CA LEU A 203 -11.03 1.14 -12.45
C LEU A 203 -10.71 2.40 -13.27
N LEU A 204 -9.91 2.27 -14.34
CA LEU A 204 -9.55 3.42 -15.19
C LEU A 204 -10.76 4.08 -15.84
N LYS A 205 -11.77 3.30 -16.25
CA LYS A 205 -13.05 3.84 -16.75
C LYS A 205 -13.75 4.70 -15.69
N ALA A 206 -13.85 4.21 -14.45
CA ALA A 206 -14.47 4.96 -13.36
C ALA A 206 -13.70 6.25 -13.04
N LEU A 207 -12.36 6.19 -13.00
CA LEU A 207 -11.50 7.36 -12.79
C LEU A 207 -11.62 8.37 -13.95
N THR A 208 -11.69 7.91 -15.20
CA THR A 208 -11.88 8.78 -16.37
C THR A 208 -13.23 9.50 -16.31
N GLN A 209 -14.30 8.78 -15.99
CA GLN A 209 -15.63 9.37 -15.80
C GLN A 209 -15.68 10.37 -14.65
N ALA A 210 -14.86 10.16 -13.64
CA ALA A 210 -14.71 11.09 -12.52
C ALA A 210 -13.84 12.32 -12.85
N GLY A 211 -13.12 12.34 -13.98
CA GLY A 211 -12.11 13.34 -14.28
C GLY A 211 -10.83 13.16 -13.46
N TRP A 212 -10.55 11.96 -12.94
CA TRP A 212 -9.44 11.66 -12.04
C TRP A 212 -8.39 10.72 -12.65
N ASN A 213 -8.45 10.44 -13.96
CA ASN A 213 -7.43 9.62 -14.62
C ASN A 213 -6.27 10.47 -15.16
N HIS A 214 -5.53 11.12 -14.25
CA HIS A 214 -4.36 11.94 -14.59
C HIS A 214 -3.41 12.07 -13.38
N ARG A 215 -2.13 12.45 -13.63
CA ARG A 215 -1.06 12.51 -12.63
C ARG A 215 -1.32 13.40 -11.40
N HIS A 216 -2.15 14.44 -11.55
CA HIS A 216 -2.47 15.41 -10.49
C HIS A 216 -3.79 15.09 -9.77
N ALA A 217 -4.47 14.01 -10.16
CA ALA A 217 -5.67 13.58 -9.47
C ALA A 217 -5.39 13.24 -8.01
N PRO A 218 -6.35 13.45 -7.10
CA PRO A 218 -6.22 13.02 -5.71
C PRO A 218 -6.44 11.50 -5.60
N VAL A 219 -5.61 10.74 -6.32
CA VAL A 219 -5.72 9.29 -6.43
C VAL A 219 -4.33 8.65 -6.33
N PHE A 220 -4.23 7.59 -5.56
CA PHE A 220 -3.20 6.57 -5.65
C PHE A 220 -3.86 5.25 -5.99
N ILE A 221 -3.27 4.44 -6.85
CA ILE A 221 -3.71 3.05 -7.11
C ILE A 221 -2.65 2.13 -6.52
N GLN A 222 -3.07 1.13 -5.78
CA GLN A 222 -2.16 0.16 -5.15
C GLN A 222 -2.51 -1.28 -5.52
N SER A 223 -1.51 -2.15 -5.44
CA SER A 223 -1.66 -3.60 -5.62
C SER A 223 -0.48 -4.33 -5.00
N PHE A 224 -0.72 -5.57 -4.55
CA PHE A 224 0.35 -6.51 -4.20
C PHE A 224 0.99 -7.14 -5.45
N GLU A 225 0.24 -7.27 -6.54
CA GLU A 225 0.73 -7.88 -7.77
C GLU A 225 1.51 -6.89 -8.66
N GLN A 226 2.77 -7.22 -8.92
CA GLN A 226 3.69 -6.37 -9.67
C GLN A 226 3.25 -6.20 -11.13
N SER A 227 2.84 -7.28 -11.79
CA SER A 227 2.43 -7.25 -13.20
C SER A 227 1.19 -6.36 -13.43
N ASN A 228 0.28 -6.31 -12.47
CA ASN A 228 -0.88 -5.43 -12.46
C ASN A 228 -0.44 -3.96 -12.54
N LEU A 229 0.48 -3.54 -11.65
CA LEU A 229 0.98 -2.17 -11.62
C LEU A 229 1.80 -1.82 -12.87
N ILE A 230 2.63 -2.75 -13.37
CA ILE A 230 3.38 -2.57 -14.62
C ILE A 230 2.42 -2.40 -15.80
N ALA A 231 1.31 -3.14 -15.83
CA ALA A 231 0.29 -2.97 -16.87
C ALA A 231 -0.40 -1.59 -16.74
N LEU A 232 -0.80 -1.21 -15.52
CA LEU A 232 -1.42 0.08 -15.23
C LEU A 232 -0.51 1.26 -15.57
N SER A 233 0.80 1.18 -15.32
CA SER A 233 1.76 2.26 -15.60
C SER A 233 1.81 2.64 -17.09
N LYS A 234 1.44 1.72 -17.99
CA LYS A 234 1.35 1.95 -19.44
C LYS A 234 0.00 2.56 -19.88
N LEU A 235 -1.01 2.52 -19.01
CA LEU A 235 -2.38 2.91 -19.34
C LEU A 235 -2.81 4.21 -18.64
N THR A 236 -2.14 4.61 -17.58
CA THR A 236 -2.47 5.80 -16.80
C THR A 236 -1.22 6.51 -16.28
N SER A 237 -1.35 7.81 -16.00
CA SER A 237 -0.36 8.59 -15.27
C SER A 237 -0.74 8.83 -13.80
N VAL A 238 -1.78 8.18 -13.29
CA VAL A 238 -2.14 8.17 -11.86
C VAL A 238 -0.99 7.54 -11.08
N ARG A 239 -0.75 8.04 -9.87
CA ARG A 239 0.34 7.53 -8.99
C ARG A 239 0.04 6.09 -8.57
N LEU A 240 1.01 5.21 -8.78
CA LEU A 240 0.91 3.79 -8.45
C LEU A 240 1.77 3.48 -7.22
N VAL A 241 1.35 2.54 -6.39
CA VAL A 241 2.06 2.12 -5.18
C VAL A 241 2.13 0.59 -5.12
N GLN A 242 3.36 0.06 -4.99
CA GLN A 242 3.60 -1.36 -4.81
C GLN A 242 3.43 -1.72 -3.35
N LEU A 243 2.46 -2.56 -3.04
CA LEU A 243 2.29 -3.13 -1.70
C LEU A 243 3.29 -4.27 -1.48
N ILE A 244 3.80 -4.37 -0.25
CA ILE A 244 4.82 -5.35 0.13
C ILE A 244 4.43 -5.97 1.46
N ASP A 245 4.20 -7.29 1.48
CA ASP A 245 3.74 -8.04 2.63
C ASP A 245 4.79 -9.02 3.17
N ALA A 246 4.48 -9.60 4.32
CA ALA A 246 5.13 -10.76 4.91
C ALA A 246 4.12 -11.44 5.84
N ASP A 247 4.28 -12.75 6.09
CA ASP A 247 3.30 -13.49 6.88
C ASP A 247 3.33 -13.16 8.37
N ASP A 248 4.52 -13.04 8.94
CA ASP A 248 4.70 -12.83 10.39
C ASP A 248 6.12 -12.32 10.69
N VAL A 249 6.38 -12.07 11.97
CA VAL A 249 7.69 -11.73 12.51
C VAL A 249 8.17 -12.86 13.41
N ASN A 250 9.32 -13.46 13.09
CA ASN A 250 9.98 -14.47 13.89
C ASN A 250 10.40 -13.93 15.27
N ALA A 251 10.77 -14.82 16.19
CA ALA A 251 11.19 -14.44 17.55
C ALA A 251 12.42 -13.51 17.56
N ASP A 252 13.31 -13.65 16.58
CA ASP A 252 14.54 -12.88 16.41
C ASP A 252 14.33 -11.53 15.66
N GLY A 253 13.10 -11.25 15.21
CA GLY A 253 12.74 -10.03 14.49
C GLY A 253 12.85 -10.13 12.98
N SER A 254 13.33 -11.24 12.43
CA SER A 254 13.28 -11.47 10.97
C SER A 254 11.85 -11.68 10.50
N LEU A 255 11.57 -11.30 9.23
CA LEU A 255 10.25 -11.50 8.63
C LEU A 255 10.12 -12.94 8.11
N ALA A 256 8.94 -13.53 8.31
CA ALA A 256 8.59 -14.84 7.82
C ALA A 256 7.91 -14.75 6.44
N PHE A 257 8.21 -15.70 5.57
CA PHE A 257 7.65 -15.80 4.22
C PHE A 257 7.22 -17.24 3.97
N ASN A 258 5.91 -17.51 4.02
CA ASN A 258 5.34 -18.83 3.84
C ASN A 258 4.36 -18.85 2.65
N ALA A 259 4.55 -19.83 1.75
CA ALA A 259 3.61 -19.98 0.64
C ALA A 259 2.17 -20.28 1.16
N PRO A 260 1.13 -19.80 0.47
CA PRO A 260 1.15 -19.17 -0.85
C PRO A 260 1.35 -17.65 -0.83
N TYR A 261 1.49 -17.00 0.33
CA TYR A 261 1.51 -15.54 0.50
C TYR A 261 2.92 -14.94 0.63
N ASP A 262 3.97 -15.73 0.42
CA ASP A 262 5.37 -15.32 0.54
C ASP A 262 5.83 -14.33 -0.55
N ARG A 263 5.05 -14.16 -1.62
CA ARG A 263 5.37 -13.35 -2.80
C ARG A 263 4.12 -12.82 -3.49
N PRO A 264 4.22 -11.82 -4.39
CA PRO A 264 3.15 -11.46 -5.31
C PRO A 264 2.61 -12.68 -6.06
N TYR A 265 1.30 -12.87 -6.09
CA TYR A 265 0.72 -14.09 -6.66
C TYR A 265 0.95 -14.21 -8.16
N ASP A 266 1.02 -13.11 -8.88
CA ASP A 266 1.40 -13.07 -10.30
C ASP A 266 2.81 -13.64 -10.55
N TRP A 267 3.73 -13.54 -9.57
CA TRP A 267 5.04 -14.23 -9.67
C TRP A 267 4.87 -15.75 -9.59
N THR A 268 4.01 -16.23 -8.70
CA THR A 268 3.73 -17.67 -8.55
C THR A 268 3.19 -18.26 -9.85
N VAL A 269 2.19 -17.61 -10.46
CA VAL A 269 1.56 -18.14 -11.71
C VAL A 269 2.37 -17.86 -12.95
N SER A 270 3.38 -16.98 -12.90
CA SER A 270 4.25 -16.69 -14.05
C SER A 270 5.07 -17.91 -14.51
N GLY A 271 5.35 -18.84 -13.61
CA GLY A 271 6.21 -20.00 -13.82
C GLY A 271 7.69 -19.66 -14.10
N LYS A 272 8.10 -18.39 -13.94
CA LYS A 272 9.46 -17.93 -14.21
C LYS A 272 10.37 -18.25 -13.03
N PRO A 273 11.45 -19.04 -13.22
CA PRO A 273 12.32 -19.44 -12.10
C PRO A 273 12.90 -18.27 -11.31
N GLU A 274 13.24 -17.17 -11.99
CA GLU A 274 13.79 -15.96 -11.36
C GLU A 274 12.78 -15.22 -10.45
N LEU A 275 11.48 -15.29 -10.75
CA LEU A 275 10.43 -14.73 -9.90
C LEU A 275 10.05 -15.70 -8.79
N LEU A 276 10.01 -17.00 -9.08
CA LEU A 276 9.75 -18.05 -8.09
C LEU A 276 10.83 -18.15 -7.00
N ALA A 277 12.04 -17.68 -7.28
CA ALA A 277 13.14 -17.63 -6.31
C ALA A 277 13.06 -16.43 -5.36
N ARG A 278 12.13 -15.48 -5.59
CA ARG A 278 11.97 -14.24 -4.80
C ARG A 278 10.80 -14.37 -3.84
N THR A 279 10.88 -13.61 -2.74
CA THR A 279 9.77 -13.32 -1.84
C THR A 279 9.45 -11.83 -1.91
N PHE A 280 8.39 -11.37 -1.22
CA PHE A 280 8.13 -9.94 -1.06
C PHE A 280 9.34 -9.15 -0.55
N GLY A 281 10.22 -9.77 0.26
CA GLY A 281 11.45 -9.16 0.75
C GLY A 281 12.39 -8.67 -0.37
N TYR A 282 12.36 -9.28 -1.55
CA TYR A 282 13.13 -8.79 -2.70
C TYR A 282 12.79 -7.35 -3.06
N LEU A 283 11.52 -6.96 -2.98
CA LEU A 283 11.06 -5.62 -3.36
C LEU A 283 11.61 -4.51 -2.43
N THR A 284 12.14 -4.88 -1.26
CA THR A 284 12.79 -3.94 -0.32
C THR A 284 14.32 -3.90 -0.45
N THR A 285 14.91 -4.71 -1.33
CA THR A 285 16.34 -4.62 -1.67
C THR A 285 16.60 -3.42 -2.58
N ASP A 286 17.86 -2.97 -2.68
CA ASP A 286 18.24 -1.87 -3.59
C ASP A 286 17.89 -2.18 -5.05
N ALA A 287 18.05 -3.44 -5.47
CA ALA A 287 17.66 -3.89 -6.80
C ALA A 287 16.15 -3.86 -6.99
N GLY A 288 15.39 -4.35 -6.00
CA GLY A 288 13.93 -4.32 -6.01
C GLY A 288 13.36 -2.91 -5.99
N LEU A 289 13.89 -2.01 -5.15
CA LEU A 289 13.48 -0.61 -5.11
C LEU A 289 13.72 0.11 -6.45
N LYS A 290 14.88 -0.13 -7.10
CA LYS A 290 15.16 0.39 -8.44
C LYS A 290 14.21 -0.16 -9.51
N GLU A 291 13.81 -1.44 -9.39
CA GLU A 291 12.82 -2.05 -10.27
C GLU A 291 11.45 -1.43 -10.07
N VAL A 292 11.00 -1.26 -8.82
CA VAL A 292 9.71 -0.63 -8.47
C VAL A 292 9.65 0.83 -8.96
N ALA A 293 10.73 1.58 -8.85
CA ALA A 293 10.80 2.98 -9.28
C ALA A 293 10.58 3.19 -10.80
N GLN A 294 10.65 2.12 -11.60
CA GLN A 294 10.39 2.20 -13.04
C GLN A 294 8.90 2.33 -13.38
N TYR A 295 8.01 1.88 -12.48
CA TYR A 295 6.56 1.86 -12.73
C TYR A 295 5.72 2.46 -11.62
N ALA A 296 6.25 2.61 -10.40
CA ALA A 296 5.52 3.08 -9.25
C ALA A 296 6.04 4.42 -8.71
N TYR A 297 5.14 5.16 -8.07
CA TYR A 297 5.42 6.39 -7.34
C TYR A 297 5.99 6.11 -5.94
N GLY A 298 5.63 4.97 -5.35
CA GLY A 298 6.02 4.62 -4.00
C GLY A 298 5.80 3.15 -3.69
N ILE A 299 6.18 2.79 -2.48
CA ILE A 299 5.95 1.48 -1.87
C ILE A 299 4.99 1.60 -0.69
N GLY A 300 4.17 0.56 -0.47
CA GLY A 300 3.32 0.38 0.70
C GLY A 300 3.77 -0.87 1.46
N PRO A 301 4.81 -0.81 2.28
CA PRO A 301 5.27 -1.98 3.01
C PRO A 301 4.44 -2.20 4.29
N TRP A 302 4.28 -3.47 4.69
CA TRP A 302 3.91 -3.76 6.05
C TRP A 302 4.89 -3.07 7.01
N LYS A 303 4.38 -2.38 8.03
CA LYS A 303 5.19 -1.53 8.93
C LYS A 303 6.39 -2.27 9.56
N ARG A 304 6.33 -3.62 9.66
CA ARG A 304 7.40 -4.45 10.22
C ARG A 304 8.64 -4.55 9.34
N TYR A 305 8.58 -4.14 8.09
CA TYR A 305 9.78 -3.91 7.25
C TYR A 305 10.59 -2.67 7.69
N ILE A 306 9.94 -1.72 8.37
CA ILE A 306 10.56 -0.46 8.82
C ILE A 306 11.00 -0.60 10.28
N VAL A 307 10.07 -0.98 11.16
CA VAL A 307 10.34 -1.26 12.58
C VAL A 307 9.79 -2.64 12.89
N SER A 308 10.68 -3.62 12.95
CA SER A 308 10.33 -4.99 13.31
C SER A 308 10.16 -5.13 14.82
N THR A 309 9.84 -6.34 15.29
CA THR A 309 9.69 -6.63 16.71
C THR A 309 10.39 -7.94 17.04
N VAL A 310 10.95 -8.04 18.23
CA VAL A 310 11.55 -9.27 18.77
C VAL A 310 10.69 -9.83 19.91
N ALA A 311 10.84 -11.11 20.24
CA ALA A 311 10.17 -11.69 21.39
C ALA A 311 10.61 -10.97 22.67
N ASP A 312 9.65 -10.63 23.55
CA ASP A 312 9.91 -10.06 24.87
C ASP A 312 9.60 -11.13 25.93
N PRO A 313 10.63 -11.74 26.57
CA PRO A 313 10.42 -12.76 27.60
C PRO A 313 9.65 -12.25 28.83
N GLU A 314 9.70 -10.93 29.09
CA GLU A 314 8.99 -10.27 30.19
C GLU A 314 7.66 -9.67 29.75
N GLY A 315 7.39 -9.68 28.44
CA GLY A 315 6.18 -9.11 27.86
C GLY A 315 4.93 -9.86 28.29
N SER A 316 3.91 -9.10 28.63
CA SER A 316 2.61 -9.62 29.07
C SER A 316 1.49 -9.05 28.18
N GLY A 317 0.41 -9.83 28.04
CA GLY A 317 -0.73 -9.40 27.23
C GLY A 317 -0.91 -10.20 25.92
N PRO A 318 -1.88 -9.87 25.10
CA PRO A 318 -2.17 -10.57 23.85
C PRO A 318 -1.35 -10.05 22.66
N GLY A 319 -1.06 -10.93 21.70
CA GLY A 319 -0.47 -10.56 20.41
C GLY A 319 0.88 -9.86 20.54
N GLU A 320 1.04 -8.72 19.87
CA GLU A 320 2.29 -7.94 19.85
C GLU A 320 2.65 -7.29 21.18
N ALA A 321 1.74 -7.21 22.16
CA ALA A 321 2.08 -6.75 23.51
C ALA A 321 3.12 -7.63 24.23
N LYS A 322 3.42 -8.82 23.71
CA LYS A 322 4.51 -9.71 24.13
C LYS A 322 5.81 -9.50 23.38
N ARG A 323 5.94 -8.43 22.62
CA ARG A 323 7.09 -8.17 21.77
C ARG A 323 7.68 -6.80 22.09
N LYS A 324 8.98 -6.66 21.89
CA LYS A 324 9.73 -5.40 21.94
C LYS A 324 10.07 -4.92 20.53
N LEU A 325 10.30 -3.63 20.39
CA LEU A 325 10.76 -3.05 19.13
C LEU A 325 12.19 -3.52 18.84
N ALA A 326 12.44 -3.84 17.58
CA ALA A 326 13.77 -3.91 17.01
C ALA A 326 14.23 -2.51 16.58
N GLU A 327 15.54 -2.36 16.29
CA GLU A 327 16.05 -1.14 15.68
C GLU A 327 15.39 -0.90 14.31
N PRO A 328 15.06 0.36 13.98
CA PRO A 328 14.53 0.71 12.68
C PRO A 328 15.50 0.33 11.57
N THR A 329 14.97 -0.14 10.44
CA THR A 329 15.74 -0.37 9.22
C THR A 329 15.97 0.94 8.46
N ASP A 330 16.87 0.91 7.48
CA ASP A 330 17.12 2.02 6.55
C ASP A 330 16.20 2.04 5.32
N LEU A 331 15.09 1.28 5.34
CA LEU A 331 14.21 1.12 4.17
C LEU A 331 13.65 2.44 3.68
N ILE A 332 13.27 3.36 4.57
CA ILE A 332 12.72 4.67 4.19
C ILE A 332 13.77 5.46 3.40
N ASP A 333 15.00 5.54 3.90
CA ASP A 333 16.09 6.29 3.25
C ASP A 333 16.44 5.69 1.89
N ARG A 334 16.54 4.35 1.78
CA ARG A 334 16.80 3.65 0.51
C ARG A 334 15.68 3.83 -0.49
N ALA A 335 14.42 3.79 -0.05
CA ALA A 335 13.27 4.05 -0.91
C ALA A 335 13.30 5.52 -1.42
N HIS A 336 13.55 6.48 -0.54
CA HIS A 336 13.71 7.89 -0.91
C HIS A 336 14.88 8.11 -1.86
N ALA A 337 16.01 7.44 -1.65
CA ALA A 337 17.17 7.49 -2.56
C ALA A 337 16.82 6.93 -3.96
N ALA A 338 15.95 5.93 -4.03
CA ALA A 338 15.40 5.40 -5.28
C ALA A 338 14.29 6.29 -5.90
N GLY A 339 13.88 7.38 -5.24
CA GLY A 339 12.83 8.29 -5.69
C GLY A 339 11.41 7.85 -5.33
N LEU A 340 11.25 6.82 -4.49
CA LEU A 340 9.98 6.26 -4.07
C LEU A 340 9.48 6.90 -2.77
N LYS A 341 8.16 7.04 -2.64
CA LYS A 341 7.49 7.38 -1.39
C LYS A 341 7.18 6.11 -0.59
N VAL A 342 7.05 6.26 0.73
CA VAL A 342 6.77 5.15 1.65
C VAL A 342 5.47 5.41 2.40
N HIS A 343 4.43 4.58 2.15
CA HIS A 343 3.15 4.62 2.84
C HIS A 343 2.91 3.26 3.52
N ALA A 344 3.21 3.14 4.81
CA ALA A 344 3.13 1.85 5.50
C ALA A 344 1.74 1.53 6.05
N TYR A 345 1.41 0.25 6.12
CA TYR A 345 0.21 -0.34 6.70
C TYR A 345 0.56 -1.34 7.80
N THR A 346 -0.32 -1.70 8.73
CA THR A 346 -1.53 -1.01 9.13
C THR A 346 -1.36 -0.56 10.57
N PHE A 347 -1.69 0.67 10.85
CA PHE A 347 -1.62 1.26 12.19
C PHE A 347 -2.97 1.08 12.89
N ARG A 348 -2.93 0.58 14.13
CA ARG A 348 -4.09 0.17 14.91
C ARG A 348 -3.94 0.55 16.36
N ASN A 349 -5.06 0.81 17.04
CA ASN A 349 -5.05 1.26 18.45
C ASN A 349 -5.14 0.11 19.46
N GLU A 350 -5.59 -1.08 19.03
CA GLU A 350 -5.80 -2.19 19.94
C GLU A 350 -4.46 -2.61 20.59
N GLN A 351 -4.45 -2.76 21.91
CA GLN A 351 -3.26 -3.12 22.68
C GLN A 351 -2.55 -4.37 22.12
N ARG A 352 -3.30 -5.34 21.64
CA ARG A 352 -2.73 -6.57 21.03
C ARG A 352 -1.96 -6.32 19.73
N ARG A 353 -2.03 -5.11 19.18
CA ARG A 353 -1.36 -4.69 17.93
C ARG A 353 -0.16 -3.78 18.20
N LEU A 354 0.13 -3.52 19.47
CA LEU A 354 1.18 -2.59 19.89
C LEU A 354 2.26 -3.34 20.69
N PRO A 355 3.53 -3.29 20.28
CA PRO A 355 4.66 -3.73 21.10
C PRO A 355 4.69 -3.06 22.47
N SER A 356 5.29 -3.76 23.46
CA SER A 356 5.32 -3.32 24.86
C SER A 356 5.97 -1.95 25.06
N ASP A 357 6.96 -1.57 24.21
CA ASP A 357 7.65 -0.28 24.26
C ASP A 357 6.72 0.93 24.10
N TYR A 358 5.60 0.76 23.39
CA TYR A 358 4.62 1.84 23.25
C TYR A 358 3.72 2.01 24.48
N ALA A 359 3.86 1.16 25.50
CA ALA A 359 3.12 1.21 26.77
C ALA A 359 1.58 1.30 26.57
N GLY A 360 1.05 0.65 25.53
CA GLY A 360 -0.37 0.68 25.18
C GLY A 360 -0.87 2.01 24.61
N ASN A 361 0.03 2.97 24.34
CA ASN A 361 -0.32 4.24 23.72
C ASN A 361 -0.04 4.21 22.20
N PRO A 362 -1.06 4.11 21.33
CA PRO A 362 -0.87 4.04 19.90
C PRO A 362 -0.23 5.30 19.30
N ILE A 363 -0.37 6.47 19.92
CA ILE A 363 0.25 7.73 19.46
C ILE A 363 1.76 7.57 19.37
N ASN A 364 2.39 6.82 20.29
CA ASN A 364 3.83 6.59 20.29
C ASN A 364 4.30 5.85 19.03
N GLU A 365 3.52 4.89 18.54
CA GLU A 365 3.82 4.20 17.28
C GLU A 365 3.79 5.17 16.10
N TYR A 366 2.73 5.97 15.95
CA TYR A 366 2.65 6.96 14.87
C TYR A 366 3.79 7.97 14.93
N LEU A 367 4.10 8.52 16.10
CA LEU A 367 5.18 9.49 16.27
C LEU A 367 6.52 8.92 15.84
N GLN A 368 6.84 7.68 16.24
CA GLN A 368 8.09 7.02 15.83
C GLN A 368 8.20 6.95 14.30
N PHE A 369 7.18 6.45 13.62
CA PHE A 369 7.20 6.35 12.15
C PHE A 369 7.23 7.71 11.46
N TYR A 370 6.53 8.71 12.00
CA TYR A 370 6.57 10.08 11.49
C TYR A 370 7.96 10.73 11.66
N GLN A 371 8.63 10.48 12.77
CA GLN A 371 10.00 10.95 13.04
C GLN A 371 11.03 10.22 12.16
N LEU A 372 10.80 8.96 11.80
CA LEU A 372 11.60 8.21 10.82
C LEU A 372 11.44 8.74 9.37
N GLY A 373 10.53 9.67 9.12
CA GLY A 373 10.38 10.30 7.81
C GLY A 373 9.45 9.60 6.83
N ILE A 374 8.51 8.76 7.32
CA ILE A 374 7.51 8.11 6.47
C ILE A 374 6.62 9.15 5.77
N ASP A 375 6.20 8.87 4.53
CA ASP A 375 5.38 9.79 3.73
C ASP A 375 3.86 9.63 3.96
N GLY A 376 3.42 8.49 4.51
CA GLY A 376 2.01 8.25 4.81
C GLY A 376 1.79 6.98 5.61
N VAL A 377 0.64 6.91 6.28
CA VAL A 377 0.21 5.78 7.10
C VAL A 377 -1.21 5.36 6.77
N PHE A 378 -1.44 4.05 6.68
CA PHE A 378 -2.79 3.47 6.62
C PHE A 378 -3.26 3.18 8.05
N SER A 379 -4.33 3.85 8.46
CA SER A 379 -4.83 3.81 9.82
C SER A 379 -6.29 3.37 9.90
N ASP A 380 -6.56 2.39 10.78
CA ASP A 380 -7.94 2.01 11.16
C ASP A 380 -8.59 3.06 12.07
N PHE A 381 -7.75 3.92 12.72
CA PHE A 381 -8.15 4.95 13.69
C PHE A 381 -7.59 6.31 13.25
N THR A 382 -8.27 6.92 12.30
CA THR A 382 -7.81 8.14 11.61
C THR A 382 -7.54 9.31 12.55
N ASP A 383 -8.37 9.49 13.58
CA ASP A 383 -8.23 10.52 14.61
C ASP A 383 -6.90 10.41 15.36
N THR A 384 -6.49 9.19 15.75
CA THR A 384 -5.21 8.95 16.41
C THR A 384 -4.03 9.33 15.54
N ALA A 385 -4.07 8.93 14.25
CA ALA A 385 -3.04 9.29 13.28
C ALA A 385 -2.94 10.82 13.08
N VAL A 386 -4.10 11.51 13.03
CA VAL A 386 -4.16 12.98 12.88
C VAL A 386 -3.62 13.66 14.13
N VAL A 387 -3.99 13.21 15.35
CA VAL A 387 -3.46 13.76 16.60
C VAL A 387 -1.95 13.62 16.66
N ALA A 388 -1.40 12.44 16.35
CA ALA A 388 0.05 12.22 16.30
C ALA A 388 0.73 13.15 15.28
N ARG A 389 0.11 13.38 14.12
CA ARG A 389 0.62 14.31 13.10
C ARG A 389 0.65 15.77 13.57
N GLU A 390 -0.36 16.22 14.31
CA GLU A 390 -0.36 17.56 14.88
C GLU A 390 0.67 17.70 16.01
N LEU A 391 0.93 16.65 16.80
CA LEU A 391 2.02 16.63 17.77
C LEU A 391 3.38 16.76 17.08
N LEU A 392 3.67 15.99 16.03
CA LEU A 392 4.89 16.13 15.22
C LEU A 392 5.07 17.57 14.71
N LYS A 393 4.00 18.17 14.21
CA LYS A 393 4.02 19.55 13.72
C LYS A 393 4.35 20.56 14.81
N LEU A 394 3.84 20.34 16.03
CA LEU A 394 4.16 21.16 17.20
C LEU A 394 5.63 21.00 17.60
N GLU A 395 6.15 19.77 17.69
CA GLU A 395 7.56 19.47 17.97
C GLU A 395 8.49 20.21 16.99
N ARG A 396 8.23 20.11 15.68
CA ARG A 396 9.00 20.81 14.64
C ARG A 396 8.97 22.34 14.78
N ARG A 397 7.83 22.91 15.19
CA ARG A 397 7.72 24.37 15.44
C ARG A 397 8.54 24.81 16.65
N ILE A 398 8.51 24.03 17.73
CA ILE A 398 9.29 24.31 18.94
C ILE A 398 10.79 24.23 18.62
N ALA A 399 11.24 23.20 17.92
CA ALA A 399 12.62 23.06 17.50
C ALA A 399 13.10 24.25 16.65
N ALA A 400 12.31 24.66 15.65
CA ALA A 400 12.62 25.79 14.78
C ALA A 400 12.61 27.18 15.48
N GLN A 401 12.11 27.29 16.71
CA GLN A 401 12.14 28.51 17.53
C GLN A 401 13.31 28.53 18.51
N ALA A 402 13.94 27.36 18.73
CA ALA A 402 15.07 27.21 19.65
C ALA A 402 16.44 27.41 18.97
N ASP A 403 16.46 27.32 17.63
CA ASP A 403 17.61 27.63 16.76
C ASP A 403 17.59 29.12 16.34
#